data_c1e909fb5d0dcdc1ba06f906cc6b36b3
#
_entry.id   c1e909fb5d0dcdc1ba06f906cc6b36b3
#
_cell.length_a   1.000
_cell.length_b   1.000
_cell.length_c   1.000
_cell.angle_alpha   90.00
_cell.angle_beta   90.00
_cell.angle_gamma   90.00
#
_symmetry.space_group_name_H-M   'P 1'
#
loop_
_entity.id
_entity.type
_entity.pdbx_description
1 polymer ?
#
loop_
_entity_poly.entity_id
_entity_poly.type
_entity_poly.pdbx_seq_one_letter_code
_entity_poly.pdbx_strand_id
1 'polypeptide(L)'
;MRESQLFIILISLVMGLAGCSKETMIGEYVDRCAVRLDIDWGPCGIDPDGMTALFYPVDGGEPSRFLTNTVTGDEVRLRKGIYNVVVFNQAAEEYSYLTIEGQDQYSTLRIVMKTTDSDWYTPTEGERLIYDPEPLAVATLEGFEVTQEMVRANLK
;
A
#
# COMPACT_ATOMS: atom_id res chain seq x y z
N MET A 1 -12.57 59.45 -13.62
CA MET A 1 -11.68 58.44 -14.21
C MET A 1 -10.43 58.12 -13.39
N ARG A 2 -9.98 58.94 -12.46
CA ARG A 2 -8.80 58.66 -11.61
C ARG A 2 -9.07 57.69 -10.45
N GLU A 3 -10.27 57.71 -9.87
CA GLU A 3 -10.60 56.85 -8.71
C GLU A 3 -10.83 55.39 -9.11
N SER A 4 -11.38 55.13 -10.30
CA SER A 4 -11.61 53.76 -10.81
C SER A 4 -10.28 53.01 -11.10
N GLN A 5 -9.25 53.71 -11.50
CA GLN A 5 -7.92 53.12 -11.79
C GLN A 5 -7.18 52.76 -10.50
N LEU A 6 -7.36 53.54 -9.43
CA LEU A 6 -6.75 53.26 -8.12
C LEU A 6 -7.37 52.00 -7.48
N PHE A 7 -8.66 51.78 -7.68
CA PHE A 7 -9.36 50.63 -7.15
C PHE A 7 -8.93 49.31 -7.85
N ILE A 8 -8.67 49.35 -9.13
CA ILE A 8 -8.18 48.19 -9.91
C ILE A 8 -6.75 47.83 -9.49
N ILE A 9 -5.90 48.79 -9.23
CA ILE A 9 -4.52 48.56 -8.75
C ILE A 9 -4.50 47.99 -7.34
N LEU A 10 -5.41 48.41 -6.47
CA LEU A 10 -5.51 47.87 -5.10
C LEU A 10 -5.99 46.42 -5.09
N ILE A 11 -6.94 46.06 -5.97
CA ILE A 11 -7.45 44.67 -6.08
C ILE A 11 -6.38 43.74 -6.67
N SER A 12 -5.58 44.18 -7.63
CA SER A 12 -4.50 43.34 -8.16
C SER A 12 -3.34 43.16 -7.19
N LEU A 13 -3.10 44.09 -6.28
CA LEU A 13 -2.08 43.95 -5.23
C LEU A 13 -2.50 42.94 -4.12
N VAL A 14 -3.80 42.85 -3.83
CA VAL A 14 -4.32 41.88 -2.83
C VAL A 14 -4.35 40.45 -3.36
N MET A 15 -4.55 40.24 -4.69
CA MET A 15 -4.49 38.90 -5.29
C MET A 15 -3.06 38.34 -5.42
N GLY A 16 -2.04 39.16 -5.33
CA GLY A 16 -0.63 38.72 -5.39
C GLY A 16 -0.08 38.11 -4.09
N LEU A 17 -0.82 38.20 -2.97
CA LEU A 17 -0.38 37.69 -1.65
C LEU A 17 -0.95 36.32 -1.29
N ALA A 18 -1.75 35.71 -2.13
CA ALA A 18 -2.11 34.30 -2.01
C ALA A 18 -0.93 33.43 -2.53
N GLY A 19 0.25 33.62 -1.96
CA GLY A 19 1.39 32.77 -2.17
C GLY A 19 1.03 31.38 -1.63
N CYS A 20 1.12 30.35 -2.48
CA CYS A 20 1.09 28.96 -2.07
C CYS A 20 1.98 28.78 -0.84
N SER A 21 1.38 28.47 0.28
CA SER A 21 2.14 28.06 1.46
C SER A 21 2.77 26.72 1.16
N LYS A 22 4.05 26.72 0.81
CA LYS A 22 4.88 25.51 0.70
C LYS A 22 5.15 24.81 2.03
N GLU A 23 4.54 25.28 3.12
CA GLU A 23 4.84 24.80 4.47
C GLU A 23 4.22 23.47 4.84
N THR A 24 3.19 22.99 4.13
CA THR A 24 2.52 21.73 4.45
C THR A 24 3.31 20.48 4.03
N MET A 25 4.23 20.58 3.09
CA MET A 25 4.99 19.39 2.66
C MET A 25 6.19 19.06 3.55
N ILE A 26 6.77 20.01 4.23
CA ILE A 26 7.96 19.78 5.07
C ILE A 26 7.60 19.12 6.40
N GLY A 27 6.45 19.47 6.99
CA GLY A 27 5.98 18.88 8.25
C GLY A 27 5.60 17.40 8.13
N GLU A 28 5.09 16.96 6.99
CA GLU A 28 4.66 15.58 6.77
C GLU A 28 5.85 14.62 6.57
N TYR A 29 6.98 15.11 6.14
CA TYR A 29 8.20 14.32 5.95
C TYR A 29 9.00 14.10 7.25
N VAL A 30 8.88 14.99 8.23
CA VAL A 30 9.67 14.96 9.47
C VAL A 30 9.23 13.84 10.43
N ASP A 31 7.97 13.36 10.31
CA ASP A 31 7.41 12.33 11.19
C ASP A 31 7.51 10.90 10.64
N ARG A 32 8.18 10.69 9.51
CA ARG A 32 8.30 9.36 8.92
C ARG A 32 9.67 8.74 9.19
N CYS A 33 9.64 7.53 9.72
CA CYS A 33 10.82 6.71 9.96
C CYS A 33 11.11 5.84 8.75
N ALA A 34 12.38 5.64 8.45
CA ALA A 34 12.83 4.66 7.46
C ALA A 34 12.70 3.26 8.05
N VAL A 35 12.01 2.38 7.33
CA VAL A 35 11.84 0.97 7.66
C VAL A 35 12.44 0.16 6.53
N ARG A 36 13.38 -0.71 6.85
CA ARG A 36 13.94 -1.66 5.89
C ARG A 36 13.16 -2.95 5.92
N LEU A 37 12.69 -3.39 4.74
CA LEU A 37 12.03 -4.67 4.55
C LEU A 37 13.09 -5.73 4.18
N ASP A 38 13.28 -6.72 5.02
CA ASP A 38 14.11 -7.89 4.72
C ASP A 38 13.18 -9.12 4.63
N ILE A 39 13.02 -9.68 3.42
CA ILE A 39 12.11 -10.78 3.15
C ILE A 39 12.88 -11.97 2.60
N ASP A 40 12.65 -13.13 3.18
CA ASP A 40 13.22 -14.40 2.75
C ASP A 40 12.15 -15.24 2.03
N TRP A 41 12.21 -15.30 0.72
CA TRP A 41 11.31 -16.08 -0.13
C TRP A 41 11.71 -17.55 -0.25
N GLY A 42 12.92 -17.91 0.20
CA GLY A 42 13.47 -19.25 0.04
C GLY A 42 12.58 -20.40 0.53
N PRO A 43 11.92 -20.27 1.69
CA PRO A 43 11.02 -21.31 2.19
C PRO A 43 9.82 -21.60 1.28
N CYS A 44 9.39 -20.61 0.49
CA CYS A 44 8.22 -20.73 -0.40
C CYS A 44 8.57 -21.37 -1.76
N GLY A 45 9.85 -21.41 -2.13
CA GLY A 45 10.26 -21.86 -3.44
C GLY A 45 9.77 -20.98 -4.61
N ILE A 46 9.44 -19.73 -4.33
CA ILE A 46 9.00 -18.74 -5.30
C ILE A 46 10.14 -17.76 -5.55
N ASP A 47 10.34 -17.42 -6.83
CA ASP A 47 11.26 -16.38 -7.28
C ASP A 47 10.41 -15.19 -7.79
N PRO A 48 10.08 -14.21 -6.94
CA PRO A 48 9.16 -13.15 -7.29
C PRO A 48 9.82 -12.07 -8.14
N ASP A 49 9.07 -11.50 -9.08
CA ASP A 49 9.49 -10.35 -9.87
C ASP A 49 9.25 -9.00 -9.16
N GLY A 50 8.51 -9.02 -8.05
CA GLY A 50 8.18 -7.86 -7.24
C GLY A 50 7.47 -8.25 -5.96
N MET A 51 7.11 -7.24 -5.16
CA MET A 51 6.35 -7.46 -3.93
C MET A 51 5.42 -6.28 -3.63
N THR A 52 4.35 -6.58 -2.93
CA THR A 52 3.49 -5.59 -2.28
C THR A 52 3.60 -5.75 -0.77
N ALA A 53 3.83 -4.64 -0.06
CA ALA A 53 3.78 -4.58 1.39
C ALA A 53 2.64 -3.65 1.83
N LEU A 54 1.76 -4.16 2.69
CA LEU A 54 0.66 -3.42 3.30
C LEU A 54 0.95 -3.25 4.79
N PHE A 55 0.92 -2.01 5.25
CA PHE A 55 1.11 -1.66 6.66
C PHE A 55 -0.19 -1.11 7.21
N TYR A 56 -0.82 -1.84 8.09
CA TYR A 56 -2.09 -1.49 8.74
C TYR A 56 -1.82 -0.91 10.12
N PRO A 57 -2.09 0.39 10.37
CA PRO A 57 -1.95 0.97 11.70
C PRO A 57 -2.91 0.27 12.69
N VAL A 58 -2.39 -0.16 13.84
CA VAL A 58 -3.19 -0.86 14.85
C VAL A 58 -4.19 0.08 15.53
N ASP A 59 -3.85 1.36 15.63
CA ASP A 59 -4.71 2.42 16.16
C ASP A 59 -5.78 2.91 15.18
N GLY A 60 -5.82 2.33 13.97
CA GLY A 60 -6.76 2.66 12.91
C GLY A 60 -6.22 3.66 11.90
N GLY A 61 -6.97 3.84 10.83
CA GLY A 61 -6.60 4.70 9.71
C GLY A 61 -6.35 3.89 8.42
N GLU A 62 -6.00 4.61 7.36
CA GLU A 62 -5.74 4.01 6.07
C GLU A 62 -4.40 3.24 6.08
N PRO A 63 -4.34 2.06 5.47
CA PRO A 63 -3.10 1.33 5.32
C PRO A 63 -2.13 2.06 4.40
N SER A 64 -0.85 1.92 4.68
CA SER A 64 0.20 2.34 3.75
C SER A 64 0.56 1.17 2.84
N ARG A 65 0.44 1.38 1.52
CA ARG A 65 0.78 0.38 0.51
C ARG A 65 2.06 0.77 -0.20
N PHE A 66 2.97 -0.19 -0.31
CA PHE A 66 4.21 -0.09 -1.07
C PHE A 66 4.28 -1.21 -2.09
N LEU A 67 4.56 -0.83 -3.32
CA LEU A 67 4.79 -1.74 -4.43
C LEU A 67 6.22 -1.50 -4.92
N THR A 68 6.99 -2.55 -5.05
CA THR A 68 8.39 -2.48 -5.49
C THR A 68 8.78 -3.69 -6.31
N ASN A 69 9.70 -3.50 -7.24
CA ASN A 69 10.36 -4.58 -7.98
C ASN A 69 11.59 -5.13 -7.21
N THR A 70 11.94 -4.51 -6.09
CA THR A 70 12.97 -5.03 -5.21
C THR A 70 12.36 -6.07 -4.29
N VAL A 71 12.74 -7.32 -4.43
CA VAL A 71 12.14 -8.44 -3.70
C VAL A 71 12.77 -8.71 -2.34
N THR A 72 13.90 -8.08 -2.05
CA THR A 72 14.59 -8.15 -0.75
C THR A 72 15.22 -6.80 -0.41
N GLY A 73 15.15 -6.38 0.85
CA GLY A 73 15.94 -5.27 1.36
C GLY A 73 15.55 -3.87 0.90
N ASP A 74 14.30 -3.64 0.55
CA ASP A 74 13.82 -2.31 0.20
C ASP A 74 13.55 -1.44 1.43
N GLU A 75 13.52 -0.11 1.23
CA GLU A 75 13.28 0.87 2.28
C GLU A 75 11.95 1.58 2.04
N VAL A 76 11.09 1.55 3.03
CA VAL A 76 9.82 2.27 3.04
C VAL A 76 9.79 3.32 4.16
N ARG A 77 8.96 4.35 4.02
CA ARG A 77 8.83 5.41 5.01
C ARG A 77 7.46 5.40 5.65
N LEU A 78 7.43 5.13 6.95
CA LEU A 78 6.22 5.03 7.76
C LEU A 78 6.19 6.08 8.86
N ARG A 79 5.00 6.47 9.29
CA ARG A 79 4.82 7.23 10.53
C ARG A 79 5.16 6.35 11.73
N LYS A 80 5.52 6.97 12.84
CA LYS A 80 5.67 6.24 14.11
C LYS A 80 4.35 5.61 14.51
N GLY A 81 4.38 4.39 15.01
CA GLY A 81 3.19 3.66 15.39
C GLY A 81 3.41 2.15 15.42
N ILE A 82 2.35 1.43 15.69
CA ILE A 82 2.33 -0.04 15.67
C ILE A 82 1.52 -0.49 14.45
N TYR A 83 2.04 -1.46 13.72
CA TYR A 83 1.47 -1.92 12.46
C TYR A 83 1.31 -3.43 12.43
N ASN A 84 0.24 -3.89 11.79
CA ASN A 84 0.19 -5.24 11.24
C ASN A 84 0.64 -5.17 9.79
N VAL A 85 1.59 -6.02 9.42
CA VAL A 85 2.23 -5.99 8.10
C VAL A 85 1.84 -7.25 7.34
N VAL A 86 1.47 -7.08 6.09
CA VAL A 86 1.24 -8.19 5.15
C VAL A 86 2.07 -7.92 3.90
N VAL A 87 2.81 -8.94 3.49
CA VAL A 87 3.61 -8.88 2.25
C VAL A 87 3.24 -10.06 1.37
N PHE A 88 3.13 -9.82 0.07
CA PHE A 88 2.91 -10.86 -0.92
C PHE A 88 3.72 -10.58 -2.19
N ASN A 89 4.00 -11.66 -2.92
CA ASN A 89 4.80 -11.62 -4.14
C ASN A 89 4.01 -10.98 -5.28
N GLN A 90 4.42 -9.91 -5.85
CA GLN A 90 3.84 -9.12 -6.95
C GLN A 90 2.72 -8.14 -6.53
N ALA A 91 2.18 -7.39 -7.50
CA ALA A 91 1.07 -6.49 -7.29
C ALA A 91 -0.26 -7.23 -7.21
N ALA A 92 -1.18 -6.75 -6.38
CA ALA A 92 -2.51 -7.37 -6.25
C ALA A 92 -3.28 -7.44 -7.58
N GLU A 93 -3.04 -6.48 -8.45
CA GLU A 93 -3.68 -6.33 -9.75
C GLU A 93 -3.09 -7.26 -10.83
N GLU A 94 -1.91 -7.81 -10.60
CA GLU A 94 -1.21 -8.69 -11.53
C GLU A 94 -1.68 -10.14 -11.46
N TYR A 95 -2.41 -10.53 -10.40
CA TYR A 95 -2.98 -11.87 -10.31
C TYR A 95 -4.14 -12.03 -11.30
N SER A 96 -4.01 -13.00 -12.21
CA SER A 96 -5.03 -13.30 -13.22
C SER A 96 -6.20 -14.07 -12.62
N TYR A 97 -5.92 -15.01 -11.71
CA TYR A 97 -6.89 -15.99 -11.19
C TYR A 97 -7.20 -15.83 -9.71
N LEU A 98 -6.53 -14.90 -9.06
CA LEU A 98 -6.80 -14.48 -7.68
C LEU A 98 -7.34 -13.05 -7.65
N THR A 99 -8.02 -12.72 -6.55
CA THR A 99 -8.36 -11.36 -6.18
C THR A 99 -8.01 -11.16 -4.72
N ILE A 100 -7.31 -10.07 -4.40
CA ILE A 100 -7.02 -9.67 -3.04
C ILE A 100 -8.06 -8.61 -2.67
N GLU A 101 -8.99 -8.99 -1.79
CA GLU A 101 -10.11 -8.15 -1.38
C GLU A 101 -9.91 -7.63 0.05
N GLY A 102 -10.64 -6.56 0.40
CA GLY A 102 -10.66 -6.00 1.75
C GLY A 102 -9.34 -5.38 2.18
N GLN A 103 -8.56 -4.85 1.23
CA GLN A 103 -7.22 -4.30 1.48
C GLN A 103 -7.22 -3.04 2.37
N ASP A 104 -8.38 -2.45 2.65
CA ASP A 104 -8.49 -1.25 3.49
C ASP A 104 -8.32 -1.54 5.00
N GLN A 105 -8.47 -2.80 5.40
CA GLN A 105 -8.36 -3.20 6.80
C GLN A 105 -7.72 -4.59 6.93
N TYR A 106 -6.82 -4.74 7.91
CA TYR A 106 -6.15 -6.01 8.18
C TYR A 106 -7.12 -7.17 8.40
N SER A 107 -8.20 -6.94 9.16
CA SER A 107 -9.21 -7.95 9.52
C SER A 107 -10.10 -8.41 8.36
N THR A 108 -10.18 -7.63 7.29
CA THR A 108 -11.01 -7.92 6.12
C THR A 108 -10.21 -8.38 4.90
N LEU A 109 -8.88 -8.31 5.00
CA LEU A 109 -8.00 -8.78 3.94
C LEU A 109 -8.20 -10.25 3.68
N ARG A 110 -8.51 -10.60 2.45
CA ARG A 110 -8.72 -11.99 2.03
C ARG A 110 -8.31 -12.21 0.59
N ILE A 111 -7.97 -13.44 0.29
CA ILE A 111 -7.62 -13.90 -1.05
C ILE A 111 -8.77 -14.78 -1.56
N VAL A 112 -9.27 -14.47 -2.73
CA VAL A 112 -10.40 -15.16 -3.33
C VAL A 112 -9.98 -15.69 -4.71
N MET A 113 -10.20 -16.97 -4.95
CA MET A 113 -10.03 -17.56 -6.26
C MET A 113 -11.17 -17.10 -7.18
N LYS A 114 -10.84 -16.66 -8.39
CA LYS A 114 -11.85 -16.37 -9.43
C LYS A 114 -12.48 -17.66 -9.92
N THR A 115 -13.78 -17.62 -10.12
CA THR A 115 -14.52 -18.74 -10.73
C THR A 115 -14.46 -18.64 -12.24
N THR A 116 -14.58 -19.78 -12.89
CA THR A 116 -14.70 -19.89 -14.35
C THR A 116 -15.92 -20.75 -14.69
N ASP A 117 -16.39 -20.62 -15.91
CA ASP A 117 -17.39 -21.50 -16.49
C ASP A 117 -16.70 -22.57 -17.38
N SER A 118 -17.37 -23.68 -17.62
CA SER A 118 -16.90 -24.73 -18.52
C SER A 118 -18.04 -25.23 -19.42
N ASP A 119 -17.79 -25.34 -20.70
CA ASP A 119 -18.74 -25.85 -21.67
C ASP A 119 -18.96 -27.40 -21.57
N TRP A 120 -18.05 -28.10 -20.91
CA TRP A 120 -18.04 -29.56 -20.81
C TRP A 120 -18.35 -30.10 -19.40
N TYR A 121 -18.41 -29.21 -18.39
CA TYR A 121 -18.73 -29.60 -17.00
C TYR A 121 -19.71 -28.61 -16.39
N THR A 122 -20.79 -29.12 -15.86
CA THR A 122 -21.77 -28.33 -15.09
C THR A 122 -21.60 -28.63 -13.61
N PRO A 123 -21.18 -27.64 -12.78
CA PRO A 123 -21.04 -27.85 -11.35
C PRO A 123 -22.36 -28.25 -10.70
N THR A 124 -22.30 -29.14 -9.71
CA THR A 124 -23.45 -29.43 -8.85
C THR A 124 -23.63 -28.34 -7.80
N GLU A 125 -24.77 -28.38 -7.06
CA GLU A 125 -25.07 -27.38 -6.04
C GLU A 125 -23.92 -27.33 -5.00
N GLY A 126 -23.37 -26.14 -4.80
CA GLY A 126 -22.26 -25.89 -3.88
C GLY A 126 -20.86 -26.06 -4.46
N GLU A 127 -20.73 -26.60 -5.66
CA GLU A 127 -19.45 -26.69 -6.37
C GLU A 127 -19.16 -25.40 -7.16
N ARG A 128 -17.89 -25.07 -7.28
CA ARG A 128 -17.42 -23.95 -8.10
C ARG A 128 -16.20 -24.39 -8.92
N LEU A 129 -16.20 -24.03 -10.19
CA LEU A 129 -15.02 -24.18 -11.01
C LEU A 129 -14.09 -23.00 -10.75
N ILE A 130 -12.83 -23.28 -10.56
CA ILE A 130 -11.77 -22.28 -10.38
C ILE A 130 -10.67 -22.54 -11.42
N TYR A 131 -9.90 -21.50 -11.69
CA TYR A 131 -8.68 -21.64 -12.48
C TYR A 131 -7.60 -22.38 -11.68
N ASP A 132 -6.56 -22.86 -12.37
CA ASP A 132 -5.37 -23.35 -11.69
C ASP A 132 -4.78 -22.25 -10.81
N PRO A 133 -4.37 -22.58 -9.58
CA PRO A 133 -3.85 -21.55 -8.65
C PRO A 133 -2.55 -20.95 -9.16
N GLU A 134 -2.47 -19.63 -9.10
CA GLU A 134 -1.23 -18.89 -9.32
C GLU A 134 -0.33 -19.00 -8.10
N PRO A 135 1.00 -18.99 -8.26
CA PRO A 135 1.92 -18.97 -7.13
C PRO A 135 1.71 -17.72 -6.28
N LEU A 136 1.31 -17.92 -5.04
CA LEU A 136 1.14 -16.86 -4.06
C LEU A 136 1.90 -17.19 -2.79
N ALA A 137 2.85 -16.34 -2.43
CA ALA A 137 3.51 -16.34 -1.14
C ALA A 137 3.03 -15.14 -0.33
N VAL A 138 2.68 -15.38 0.93
CA VAL A 138 2.25 -14.33 1.87
C VAL A 138 3.02 -14.48 3.16
N ALA A 139 3.55 -13.36 3.65
CA ALA A 139 4.13 -13.27 4.98
C ALA A 139 3.40 -12.20 5.79
N THR A 140 3.25 -12.44 7.09
CA THR A 140 2.60 -11.51 8.01
C THR A 140 3.46 -11.25 9.23
N LEU A 141 3.39 -10.03 9.76
CA LEU A 141 4.03 -9.64 10.99
C LEU A 141 3.07 -8.74 11.77
N GLU A 142 2.63 -9.19 12.93
CA GLU A 142 1.72 -8.42 13.78
C GLU A 142 2.46 -7.64 14.87
N GLY A 143 1.94 -6.46 15.20
CA GLY A 143 2.49 -5.63 16.27
C GLY A 143 3.87 -5.06 15.99
N PHE A 144 4.21 -4.85 14.71
CA PHE A 144 5.48 -4.26 14.31
C PHE A 144 5.54 -2.79 14.75
N GLU A 145 6.51 -2.47 15.61
CA GLU A 145 6.66 -1.14 16.19
C GLU A 145 7.67 -0.28 15.42
N VAL A 146 7.22 0.89 14.97
CA VAL A 146 8.02 1.93 14.32
C VAL A 146 8.22 3.08 15.29
N THR A 147 9.35 3.11 16.00
CA THR A 147 9.60 4.08 17.08
C THR A 147 10.58 5.17 16.74
N GLN A 148 11.66 4.83 16.05
CA GLN A 148 12.75 5.77 15.73
C GLN A 148 13.38 5.43 14.40
N GLU A 149 14.52 5.99 14.13
CA GLU A 149 15.30 5.99 12.91
C GLU A 149 15.13 4.73 12.02
N MET A 150 16.05 3.95 11.71
CA MET A 150 15.86 2.81 10.82
C MET A 150 15.44 1.56 11.59
N VAL A 151 14.25 1.05 11.32
CA VAL A 151 13.70 -0.19 11.86
C VAL A 151 13.72 -1.26 10.76
N ARG A 152 13.97 -2.52 11.13
CA ARG A 152 13.94 -3.66 10.20
C ARG A 152 12.70 -4.52 10.47
N ALA A 153 11.94 -4.77 9.42
CA ALA A 153 10.90 -5.78 9.40
C ALA A 153 11.44 -7.04 8.72
N ASN A 154 11.62 -8.11 9.49
CA ASN A 154 12.09 -9.40 8.96
C ASN A 154 10.88 -10.32 8.80
N LEU A 155 10.57 -10.68 7.56
CA LEU A 155 9.47 -11.55 7.20
C LEU A 155 10.02 -12.83 6.54
N LYS A 156 9.37 -13.95 6.84
CA LYS A 156 9.73 -15.27 6.31
C LYS A 156 8.49 -15.99 5.82
#